data_98fee66e313c4e2ced15b7a519a62df1
#
_entry.id   98fee66e313c4e2ced15b7a519a62df1
#
_cell.length_a   1.000
_cell.length_b   1.000
_cell.length_c   1.000
_cell.angle_alpha   90.00
_cell.angle_beta   90.00
_cell.angle_gamma   90.00
#
_symmetry.space_group_name_H-M   'P 1'
#
loop_
_entity.id
_entity.type
_entity.pdbx_description
1 polymer ?
#
loop_
_entity_poly.entity_id
_entity_poly.type
_entity_poly.pdbx_seq_one_letter_code
_entity_poly.pdbx_strand_id
1 'polypeptide(L)'
;MPLYRVTVSCMGFTNAQLVDAVPDLLSELAERPWQKDVRCEAKDGVLRLSALNDFDSNGQALLDEFWDAVIAYVHFDDKVSFEVEGVSVQSSLAGD
;
A
#
# COMPACT_ATOMS: atom_id res chain seq x y z
N MET A 1 18.96 11.08 -5.08
CA MET A 1 18.33 9.81 -5.48
C MET A 1 16.84 10.01 -5.64
N PRO A 2 16.23 9.41 -6.63
CA PRO A 2 14.80 9.60 -6.81
C PRO A 2 14.03 8.90 -5.70
N LEU A 3 12.87 9.45 -5.38
CA LEU A 3 11.89 8.80 -4.55
C LEU A 3 10.75 8.36 -5.44
N TYR A 4 10.19 7.22 -5.14
CA TYR A 4 9.04 6.70 -5.86
C TYR A 4 7.81 6.76 -4.96
N ARG A 5 6.72 7.33 -5.46
CA ARG A 5 5.41 7.21 -4.83
C ARG A 5 4.75 5.98 -5.44
N VAL A 6 4.63 4.94 -4.66
CA VAL A 6 4.04 3.68 -5.10
C VAL A 6 2.64 3.58 -4.53
N THR A 7 1.68 3.22 -5.36
CA THR A 7 0.30 2.98 -4.94
C THR A 7 -0.11 1.58 -5.33
N VAL A 8 -0.56 0.81 -4.36
CA VAL A 8 -1.07 -0.55 -4.56
C VAL A 8 -2.49 -0.63 -4.03
N SER A 9 -3.26 -1.56 -4.57
CA SER A 9 -4.64 -1.73 -4.14
C SER A 9 -5.05 -3.19 -4.08
N CYS A 10 -6.07 -3.44 -3.29
CA CYS A 10 -6.76 -4.73 -3.32
C CYS A 10 -8.26 -4.51 -3.31
N MET A 11 -8.97 -5.44 -3.90
CA MET A 11 -10.43 -5.41 -3.96
C MET A 11 -10.96 -6.83 -3.83
N GLY A 12 -12.24 -6.95 -3.52
CA GLY A 12 -12.89 -8.23 -3.27
C GLY A 12 -13.41 -8.37 -1.85
N PHE A 13 -13.14 -7.38 -1.00
CA PHE A 13 -13.64 -7.33 0.37
C PHE A 13 -14.86 -6.41 0.47
N THR A 14 -15.61 -6.57 1.55
CA THR A 14 -16.62 -5.56 1.89
C THR A 14 -15.91 -4.31 2.42
N ASN A 15 -16.53 -3.17 2.25
CA ASN A 15 -15.96 -1.92 2.73
C ASN A 15 -15.76 -1.93 4.25
N ALA A 16 -16.67 -2.56 4.99
CA ALA A 16 -16.57 -2.67 6.44
C ALA A 16 -15.30 -3.43 6.86
N GLN A 17 -14.99 -4.52 6.17
CA GLN A 17 -13.75 -5.28 6.44
C GLN A 17 -12.52 -4.42 6.21
N LEU A 18 -12.52 -3.64 5.14
CA LEU A 18 -11.37 -2.83 4.76
C LEU A 18 -11.15 -1.66 5.71
N VAL A 19 -12.22 -0.99 6.11
CA VAL A 19 -12.14 0.14 7.04
C VAL A 19 -11.53 -0.31 8.37
N ASP A 20 -11.93 -1.46 8.88
CA ASP A 20 -11.39 -1.99 10.13
C ASP A 20 -9.93 -2.38 10.02
N ALA A 21 -9.48 -2.75 8.82
CA ALA A 21 -8.10 -3.17 8.61
C ALA A 21 -7.12 -2.00 8.49
N VAL A 22 -7.60 -0.80 8.14
CA VAL A 22 -6.71 0.35 7.86
C VAL A 22 -5.75 0.66 9.00
N PRO A 23 -6.20 0.79 10.28
CA PRO A 23 -5.25 1.09 11.36
C PRO A 23 -4.21 0.01 11.55
N ASP A 24 -4.60 -1.26 11.41
CA ASP A 24 -3.67 -2.39 11.56
C ASP A 24 -2.62 -2.38 10.46
N LEU A 25 -3.04 -2.08 9.23
CA LEU A 25 -2.11 -2.00 8.10
C LEU A 25 -1.13 -0.86 8.24
N LEU A 26 -1.61 0.30 8.68
CA LEU A 26 -0.74 1.44 8.93
C LEU A 26 0.29 1.13 10.01
N SER A 27 -0.14 0.46 11.08
CA SER A 27 0.75 0.03 12.14
C SER A 27 1.81 -0.95 11.64
N GLU A 28 1.39 -1.89 10.83
CA GLU A 28 2.29 -2.91 10.26
C GLU A 28 3.33 -2.27 9.36
N LEU A 29 2.92 -1.36 8.49
CA LEU A 29 3.82 -0.67 7.58
C LEU A 29 4.73 0.31 8.32
N ALA A 30 4.31 0.82 9.47
CA ALA A 30 5.13 1.71 10.28
C ALA A 30 6.38 1.00 10.84
N GLU A 31 6.38 -0.34 10.89
CA GLU A 31 7.54 -1.10 11.31
C GLU A 31 8.59 -1.25 10.21
N ARG A 32 8.31 -0.71 9.04
CA ARG A 32 9.22 -0.76 7.88
C ARG A 32 9.77 0.64 7.60
N PRO A 33 10.91 0.99 8.17
CA PRO A 33 11.43 2.37 8.06
C PRO A 33 11.79 2.80 6.64
N TRP A 34 11.94 1.83 5.73
CA TRP A 34 12.20 2.14 4.32
C TRP A 34 10.95 2.58 3.56
N GLN A 35 9.77 2.35 4.13
CA GLN A 35 8.52 2.86 3.55
C GLN A 35 8.15 4.14 4.29
N LYS A 36 8.14 5.26 3.59
CA LYS A 36 7.91 6.59 4.16
C LYS A 36 6.59 7.15 3.71
N ASP A 37 6.05 8.04 4.52
CA ASP A 37 4.78 8.72 4.21
C ASP A 37 3.70 7.72 3.77
N VAL A 38 3.51 6.69 4.57
CA VAL A 38 2.55 5.63 4.27
C VAL A 38 1.14 6.17 4.46
N ARG A 39 0.31 5.95 3.45
CA ARG A 39 -1.10 6.33 3.47
C ARG A 39 -1.94 5.13 3.10
N CYS A 40 -3.05 4.96 3.80
CA CYS A 40 -3.94 3.84 3.55
C CYS A 40 -5.38 4.33 3.66
N GLU A 41 -6.21 3.98 2.67
CA GLU A 41 -7.62 4.31 2.72
C GLU A 41 -8.45 3.16 2.17
N ALA A 42 -9.68 3.07 2.66
CA ALA A 42 -10.67 2.12 2.16
C ALA A 42 -11.86 2.91 1.64
N LYS A 43 -12.21 2.72 0.39
CA LYS A 43 -13.32 3.42 -0.24
C LYS A 43 -13.93 2.56 -1.34
N ASP A 44 -15.26 2.43 -1.30
CA ASP A 44 -16.01 1.72 -2.34
C ASP A 44 -15.52 0.28 -2.58
N GLY A 45 -15.14 -0.39 -1.50
CA GLY A 45 -14.68 -1.78 -1.58
C GLY A 45 -13.25 -1.95 -2.08
N VAL A 46 -12.51 -0.86 -2.21
CA VAL A 46 -11.11 -0.89 -2.63
C VAL A 46 -10.24 -0.37 -1.50
N LEU A 47 -9.21 -1.12 -1.16
CA LEU A 47 -8.21 -0.72 -0.18
C LEU A 47 -6.97 -0.25 -0.95
N ARG A 48 -6.57 0.99 -0.74
CA ARG A 48 -5.38 1.56 -1.36
C ARG A 48 -4.33 1.88 -0.32
N LEU A 49 -3.11 1.49 -0.62
CA LEU A 49 -1.95 1.78 0.20
C LEU A 49 -0.93 2.51 -0.67
N SER A 50 -0.39 3.60 -0.18
CA SER A 50 0.71 4.26 -0.88
C SER A 50 1.84 4.58 0.07
N ALA A 51 3.05 4.61 -0.46
CA ALA A 51 4.24 4.90 0.31
C ALA A 51 5.30 5.51 -0.59
N LEU A 52 6.24 6.21 0.04
CA LEU A 52 7.44 6.72 -0.63
C LEU A 52 8.62 5.84 -0.26
N ASN A 53 9.43 5.49 -1.23
CA ASN A 53 10.72 4.84 -1.00
C ASN A 53 11.66 5.14 -2.17
N ASP A 54 12.90 4.75 -2.04
CA ASP A 54 13.94 5.06 -3.03
C ASP A 54 14.41 3.84 -3.83
N PHE A 55 13.69 2.74 -3.78
CA PHE A 55 14.14 1.50 -4.41
C PHE A 55 13.07 0.79 -5.25
N ASP A 56 11.80 1.02 -4.99
CA ASP A 56 10.70 0.22 -5.55
C ASP A 56 10.18 0.83 -6.85
N SER A 57 10.97 0.75 -7.91
CA SER A 57 10.66 1.41 -9.17
C SER A 57 9.48 0.80 -9.93
N ASN A 58 9.04 -0.40 -9.57
CA ASN A 58 7.92 -1.07 -10.24
C ASN A 58 6.75 -1.39 -9.30
N GLY A 59 6.87 -1.06 -8.02
CA GLY A 59 5.80 -1.28 -7.05
C GLY A 59 5.70 -2.69 -6.49
N GLN A 60 6.51 -3.61 -6.94
CA GLN A 60 6.39 -5.02 -6.53
C GLN A 60 6.78 -5.22 -5.06
N ALA A 61 7.76 -4.47 -4.57
CA ALA A 61 8.15 -4.61 -3.17
C ALA A 61 7.03 -4.18 -2.23
N LEU A 62 6.40 -3.04 -2.50
CA LEU A 62 5.28 -2.59 -1.68
C LEU A 62 4.09 -3.54 -1.83
N LEU A 63 3.85 -4.05 -3.02
CA LEU A 63 2.76 -5.00 -3.25
C LEU A 63 2.94 -6.26 -2.40
N ASP A 64 4.15 -6.79 -2.34
CA ASP A 64 4.45 -7.98 -1.53
C ASP A 64 4.26 -7.70 -0.05
N GLU A 65 4.71 -6.55 0.44
CA GLU A 65 4.53 -6.17 1.84
C GLU A 65 3.06 -5.94 2.16
N PHE A 66 2.32 -5.35 1.24
CA PHE A 66 0.89 -5.12 1.36
C PHE A 66 0.14 -6.45 1.44
N TRP A 67 0.46 -7.37 0.56
CA TRP A 67 -0.11 -8.71 0.55
C TRP A 67 0.09 -9.39 1.92
N ASP A 68 1.32 -9.42 2.41
CA ASP A 68 1.64 -10.05 3.68
C ASP A 68 0.86 -9.43 4.84
N ALA A 69 0.76 -8.10 4.85
CA ALA A 69 0.03 -7.40 5.89
C ALA A 69 -1.47 -7.69 5.83
N VAL A 70 -2.04 -7.71 4.63
CA VAL A 70 -3.48 -7.96 4.48
C VAL A 70 -3.83 -9.38 4.91
N ILE A 71 -3.05 -10.38 4.52
CA ILE A 71 -3.37 -11.76 4.91
C ILE A 71 -3.22 -11.99 6.41
N ALA A 72 -2.44 -11.16 7.08
CA ALA A 72 -2.29 -11.26 8.54
C ALA A 72 -3.51 -10.74 9.29
N TYR A 73 -4.23 -9.79 8.74
CA TYR A 73 -5.32 -9.11 9.45
C TYR A 73 -6.70 -9.32 8.85
N VAL A 74 -6.77 -9.74 7.60
CA VAL A 74 -8.05 -9.88 6.90
C VAL A 74 -8.17 -11.27 6.31
N HIS A 75 -9.23 -11.96 6.68
CA HIS A 75 -9.51 -13.27 6.09
C HIS A 75 -10.13 -13.05 4.71
N PHE A 76 -9.61 -13.71 3.69
CA PHE A 76 -10.10 -13.54 2.34
C PHE A 76 -10.11 -14.85 1.56
N ASP A 77 -10.84 -14.83 0.45
CA ASP A 77 -10.98 -15.99 -0.44
C ASP A 77 -10.33 -15.68 -1.81
N ASP A 78 -10.57 -16.57 -2.77
CA ASP A 78 -9.97 -16.50 -4.10
C ASP A 78 -10.42 -15.30 -4.95
N LYS A 79 -11.41 -14.56 -4.48
CA LYS A 79 -11.97 -13.43 -5.25
C LYS A 79 -11.24 -12.13 -5.01
N VAL A 80 -10.31 -12.15 -4.09
CA VAL A 80 -9.53 -10.95 -3.76
C VAL A 80 -8.42 -10.78 -4.78
N SER A 81 -8.26 -9.57 -5.30
CA SER A 81 -7.19 -9.26 -6.23
C SER A 81 -6.34 -8.13 -5.69
N PHE A 82 -5.05 -8.18 -6.02
CA PHE A 82 -4.06 -7.19 -5.62
C PHE A 82 -3.37 -6.68 -6.88
N GLU A 83 -3.12 -5.38 -6.94
CA GLU A 83 -2.41 -4.82 -8.09
C GLU A 83 -1.61 -3.58 -7.72
N VAL A 84 -0.58 -3.30 -8.51
CA VAL A 84 0.11 -2.02 -8.48
C VAL A 84 -0.71 -1.06 -9.33
N GLU A 85 -1.22 0.01 -8.73
CA GLU A 85 -1.98 1.01 -9.47
C GLU A 85 -1.07 1.96 -10.21
N GLY A 86 0.07 2.28 -9.63
CA GLY A 86 1.01 3.16 -10.28
C GLY A 86 2.25 3.42 -9.46
N VAL A 87 3.28 3.85 -10.14
CA VAL A 87 4.52 4.30 -9.54
C VAL A 87 4.86 5.63 -10.20
N SER A 88 5.06 6.67 -9.39
CA SER A 88 5.49 7.95 -9.92
C SER A 88 6.81 8.37 -9.27
N VAL A 89 7.69 8.94 -10.07
CA VAL A 89 8.95 9.46 -9.57
C VAL A 89 8.67 10.82 -8.91
N GLN A 90 9.08 10.95 -7.65
CA GLN A 90 8.98 12.19 -6.92
C GLN A 90 10.35 12.83 -6.90
N SER A 91 10.42 14.10 -7.25
CA SER A 91 11.68 14.79 -7.16
C SER A 91 12.01 15.01 -5.69
N SER A 92 13.12 14.46 -5.26
CA SER A 92 13.61 14.70 -3.91
C SER A 92 14.18 16.09 -3.76
N LEU A 93 14.32 16.77 -4.88
CA LEU A 93 14.80 18.13 -4.91
C LEU A 93 13.63 19.07 -5.09
N ALA A 94 12.59 18.80 -4.40
CA ALA A 94 11.35 19.53 -4.60
C ALA A 94 11.51 21.05 -4.52
N GLY A 95 12.52 21.50 -3.97
CA GLY A 95 12.81 22.90 -4.00
C GLY A 95 13.48 23.34 -5.25
N ASP A 96 13.80 22.39 -5.97
CA ASP A 96 14.49 22.58 -7.18
C ASP A 96 13.63 23.16 -8.17
#